data_438f57ad115aa973db26db8604d66b70
#
_entry.id   438f57ad115aa973db26db8604d66b70
#
_cell.length_a   1.000
_cell.length_b   1.000
_cell.length_c   1.000
_cell.angle_alpha   90.00
_cell.angle_beta   90.00
_cell.angle_gamma   90.00
#
_symmetry.space_group_name_H-M   'P 1'
#
loop_
_entity.id
_entity.type
_entity.pdbx_description
1 polymer ?
#
loop_
_entity_poly.entity_id
_entity_poly.type
_entity_poly.pdbx_seq_one_letter_code
_entity_poly.pdbx_strand_id
1 'polypeptide(L)'
;MTNVTHSRLVRMSIKKVDGPQDHHRFIDEAGDMTFHSGKRGRKTSSIGMDGVSRCFMIGLVHVKSPLDDARATIDGFCEEINSSKFFQSFPSVQKRTKEGWHGFYPHASKDPAELRYEFLKLMAQEIDFSARVVVGRKIPAIYQQRHNEQPREFYADLMSHLLKPGF
;
A
#
# COMPACT_ATOMS: atom_id res chain seq x y z
N MET A 1 -45.15 16.21 5.51
CA MET A 1 -44.69 16.10 4.10
C MET A 1 -43.45 16.98 3.98
N THR A 2 -42.28 16.42 4.11
CA THR A 2 -40.99 17.11 4.03
C THR A 2 -40.30 16.70 2.73
N ASN A 3 -40.16 17.67 1.82
CA ASN A 3 -39.49 17.54 0.55
C ASN A 3 -37.98 17.36 0.79
N VAL A 4 -37.44 16.21 0.43
CA VAL A 4 -36.00 15.96 0.35
C VAL A 4 -35.53 16.42 -1.03
N THR A 5 -34.82 17.52 -1.09
CA THR A 5 -34.19 18.06 -2.30
C THR A 5 -32.94 17.22 -2.60
N HIS A 6 -32.99 16.41 -3.65
CA HIS A 6 -31.81 15.73 -4.20
C HIS A 6 -30.91 16.76 -4.88
N SER A 7 -29.76 17.05 -4.32
CA SER A 7 -28.73 17.83 -5.03
C SER A 7 -28.08 16.94 -6.08
N ARG A 8 -28.34 17.28 -7.33
CA ARG A 8 -27.78 16.63 -8.52
C ARG A 8 -26.34 17.13 -8.68
N LEU A 9 -25.36 16.29 -8.40
CA LEU A 9 -23.95 16.56 -8.75
C LEU A 9 -23.83 16.68 -10.27
N VAL A 10 -23.57 17.89 -10.73
CA VAL A 10 -23.26 18.17 -12.13
C VAL A 10 -21.82 17.72 -12.41
N ARG A 11 -21.69 16.61 -13.11
CA ARG A 11 -20.40 16.12 -13.63
C ARG A 11 -19.93 17.07 -14.72
N MET A 12 -19.06 18.03 -14.38
CA MET A 12 -18.37 18.84 -15.36
C MET A 12 -17.34 17.97 -16.08
N SER A 13 -17.59 17.71 -17.37
CA SER A 13 -16.64 17.04 -18.24
C SER A 13 -15.51 18.01 -18.58
N ILE A 14 -14.38 17.90 -17.92
CA ILE A 14 -13.18 18.65 -18.26
C ILE A 14 -12.60 18.02 -19.53
N LYS A 15 -12.50 18.79 -20.61
CA LYS A 15 -11.82 18.37 -21.84
C LYS A 15 -10.36 18.02 -21.52
N LYS A 16 -9.98 16.77 -21.82
CA LYS A 16 -8.60 16.30 -21.75
C LYS A 16 -7.71 17.20 -22.58
N VAL A 17 -6.71 17.80 -21.96
CA VAL A 17 -5.58 18.42 -22.66
C VAL A 17 -4.62 17.28 -23.00
N ASP A 18 -4.46 16.98 -24.31
CA ASP A 18 -3.51 15.98 -24.80
C ASP A 18 -2.08 16.50 -24.64
N GLY A 19 -1.51 16.32 -23.46
CA GLY A 19 -0.08 16.43 -23.18
C GLY A 19 0.49 15.06 -22.81
N PRO A 20 1.82 14.89 -22.79
CA PRO A 20 2.41 13.65 -22.34
C PRO A 20 1.90 13.33 -20.92
N GLN A 21 1.15 12.23 -20.76
CA GLN A 21 0.66 11.82 -19.45
C GLN A 21 1.85 11.33 -18.63
N ASP A 22 2.19 12.05 -17.58
CA ASP A 22 3.16 11.59 -16.60
C ASP A 22 2.59 10.34 -15.92
N HIS A 23 3.28 9.21 -16.12
CA HIS A 23 2.92 7.94 -15.51
C HIS A 23 3.58 7.82 -14.15
N HIS A 24 2.79 7.92 -13.08
CA HIS A 24 3.30 7.78 -11.72
C HIS A 24 3.23 6.33 -11.27
N ARG A 25 4.39 5.79 -10.89
CA ARG A 25 4.52 4.43 -10.37
C ARG A 25 5.11 4.46 -8.96
N PHE A 26 4.49 3.71 -8.06
CA PHE A 26 4.90 3.61 -6.68
C PHE A 26 5.23 2.16 -6.36
N ILE A 27 6.32 1.94 -5.63
CA ILE A 27 6.74 0.61 -5.18
C ILE A 27 6.79 0.64 -3.65
N ASP A 28 6.27 -0.41 -3.05
CA ASP A 28 6.31 -0.61 -1.60
C ASP A 28 6.46 -2.10 -1.28
N GLU A 29 6.93 -2.40 -0.07
CA GLU A 29 7.21 -3.74 0.40
C GLU A 29 6.37 -4.12 1.60
N ALA A 30 6.13 -5.43 1.75
CA ALA A 30 5.51 -6.01 2.94
C ALA A 30 6.20 -7.30 3.37
N GLY A 31 6.31 -7.48 4.68
CA GLY A 31 7.07 -8.56 5.28
C GLY A 31 8.52 -8.16 5.57
N ASP A 32 9.38 -9.15 5.72
CA ASP A 32 10.81 -8.96 5.99
C ASP A 32 11.66 -9.92 5.15
N MET A 33 12.94 -9.63 4.99
CA MET A 33 13.89 -10.47 4.26
C MET A 33 14.72 -11.39 5.17
N THR A 34 14.33 -11.62 6.40
CA THR A 34 15.03 -12.48 7.35
C THR A 34 14.76 -13.95 7.05
N PHE A 35 15.79 -14.72 6.75
CA PHE A 35 15.72 -16.18 6.54
C PHE A 35 16.26 -16.96 7.74
N HIS A 36 17.29 -16.44 8.38
CA HIS A 36 18.02 -17.09 9.45
C HIS A 36 18.26 -16.16 10.62
N SER A 37 18.21 -16.70 11.82
CA SER A 37 18.68 -16.06 13.05
C SER A 37 19.91 -16.81 13.56
N GLY A 38 20.79 -16.08 14.29
CA GLY A 38 21.93 -16.67 14.98
C GLY A 38 23.27 -16.02 14.60
N LYS A 39 24.28 -16.23 15.47
CA LYS A 39 25.66 -15.78 15.23
C LYS A 39 26.33 -16.64 14.16
N ARG A 40 27.36 -16.08 13.51
CA ARG A 40 28.21 -16.77 12.51
C ARG A 40 28.53 -18.20 12.98
N GLY A 41 28.15 -19.21 12.19
CA GLY A 41 28.46 -20.60 12.40
C GLY A 41 27.29 -21.53 12.77
N ARG A 42 26.15 -21.02 13.23
CA ARG A 42 24.95 -21.82 13.51
C ARG A 42 23.70 -21.09 13.02
N LYS A 43 23.47 -21.17 11.71
CA LYS A 43 22.28 -20.57 11.10
C LYS A 43 21.08 -21.49 11.33
N THR A 44 20.10 -21.02 12.11
CA THR A 44 18.81 -21.70 12.28
C THR A 44 17.78 -20.93 11.47
N SER A 45 16.91 -21.63 10.75
CA SER A 45 15.80 -20.97 10.07
C SER A 45 14.91 -20.30 11.10
N SER A 46 14.64 -19.01 10.88
CA SER A 46 13.73 -18.20 11.70
C SER A 46 12.38 -17.95 11.03
N ILE A 47 12.16 -18.50 9.84
CA ILE A 47 10.95 -18.27 9.04
C ILE A 47 9.71 -18.74 9.80
N GLY A 48 8.75 -17.81 10.00
CA GLY A 48 7.51 -18.05 10.72
C GLY A 48 7.63 -18.04 12.24
N MET A 49 8.80 -17.68 12.78
CA MET A 49 8.95 -17.33 14.20
C MET A 49 8.38 -15.92 14.45
N ASP A 50 8.23 -15.54 15.72
CA ASP A 50 7.71 -14.22 16.09
C ASP A 50 8.51 -13.09 15.40
N GLY A 51 7.78 -12.21 14.71
CA GLY A 51 8.34 -11.10 13.96
C GLY A 51 8.98 -11.44 12.61
N VAL A 52 9.01 -12.73 12.21
CA VAL A 52 9.57 -13.14 10.92
C VAL A 52 8.50 -13.74 10.01
N SER A 53 8.21 -13.04 8.92
CA SER A 53 7.21 -13.45 7.95
C SER A 53 7.61 -14.69 7.15
N ARG A 54 6.62 -15.46 6.65
CA ARG A 54 6.84 -16.62 5.75
C ARG A 54 7.05 -16.23 4.30
N CYS A 55 6.74 -14.99 3.96
CA CYS A 55 6.91 -14.44 2.62
C CYS A 55 7.33 -12.97 2.71
N PHE A 56 7.93 -12.50 1.63
CA PHE A 56 8.22 -11.11 1.37
C PHE A 56 7.49 -10.70 0.10
N MET A 57 6.88 -9.54 0.08
CA MET A 57 6.08 -9.06 -1.03
C MET A 57 6.59 -7.71 -1.51
N ILE A 58 6.54 -7.50 -2.82
CA ILE A 58 6.78 -6.19 -3.43
C ILE A 58 5.57 -5.86 -4.28
N GLY A 59 4.98 -4.68 -4.05
CA GLY A 59 3.86 -4.14 -4.80
C GLY A 59 4.30 -3.00 -5.70
N LEU A 60 3.75 -2.95 -6.91
CA LEU A 60 3.86 -1.83 -7.85
C LEU A 60 2.45 -1.30 -8.12
N VAL A 61 2.23 -0.03 -7.87
CA VAL A 61 0.99 0.67 -8.21
C VAL A 61 1.29 1.67 -9.32
N HIS A 62 0.51 1.63 -10.38
CA HIS A 62 0.53 2.60 -11.46
C HIS A 62 -0.76 3.42 -11.40
N VAL A 63 -0.66 4.68 -11.00
CA VAL A 63 -1.77 5.63 -10.98
C VAL A 63 -1.95 6.20 -12.38
N LYS A 64 -3.15 6.04 -12.93
CA LYS A 64 -3.53 6.49 -14.28
C LYS A 64 -4.32 7.80 -14.24
N SER A 65 -4.98 8.08 -13.11
CA SER A 65 -5.57 9.41 -12.87
C SER A 65 -4.49 10.48 -12.79
N PRO A 66 -4.80 11.75 -13.07
CA PRO A 66 -3.91 12.86 -12.72
C PRO A 66 -3.51 12.76 -11.24
N LEU A 67 -2.22 12.89 -10.95
CA LEU A 67 -1.72 12.63 -9.59
C LEU A 67 -2.30 13.62 -8.57
N ASP A 68 -2.52 14.86 -8.98
CA ASP A 68 -3.10 15.88 -8.10
C ASP A 68 -4.57 15.57 -7.75
N ASP A 69 -5.34 15.01 -8.69
CA ASP A 69 -6.71 14.56 -8.43
C ASP A 69 -6.73 13.38 -7.45
N ALA A 70 -5.82 12.41 -7.66
CA ALA A 70 -5.68 11.28 -6.75
C ALA A 70 -5.24 11.71 -5.35
N ARG A 71 -4.33 12.68 -5.24
CA ARG A 71 -3.92 13.27 -3.95
C ARG A 71 -5.07 13.98 -3.28
N ALA A 72 -5.79 14.85 -4.00
CA ALA A 72 -6.93 15.57 -3.46
C ALA A 72 -8.01 14.61 -2.91
N THR A 73 -8.25 13.49 -3.60
CA THR A 73 -9.17 12.43 -3.16
C THR A 73 -8.71 11.80 -1.84
N ILE A 74 -7.41 11.47 -1.73
CA ILE A 74 -6.83 10.88 -0.51
C ILE A 74 -6.81 11.90 0.64
N ASP A 75 -6.45 13.14 0.35
CA ASP A 75 -6.41 14.22 1.35
C ASP A 75 -7.82 14.49 1.93
N GLY A 76 -8.84 14.54 1.06
CA GLY A 76 -10.23 14.66 1.50
C GLY A 76 -10.67 13.50 2.41
N PHE A 77 -10.28 12.28 2.10
CA PHE A 77 -10.50 11.13 2.98
C PHE A 77 -9.79 11.29 4.33
N CYS A 78 -8.54 11.73 4.34
CA CYS A 78 -7.81 11.97 5.58
C CYS A 78 -8.47 13.06 6.45
N GLU A 79 -9.00 14.13 5.84
CA GLU A 79 -9.74 15.18 6.52
C GLU A 79 -11.06 14.65 7.13
N GLU A 80 -11.78 13.80 6.40
CA GLU A 80 -12.97 13.13 6.92
C GLU A 80 -12.64 12.28 8.15
N ILE A 81 -11.58 11.47 8.09
CA ILE A 81 -11.13 10.66 9.22
C ILE A 81 -10.71 11.53 10.41
N ASN A 82 -10.01 12.63 10.17
CA ASN A 82 -9.62 13.59 11.23
C ASN A 82 -10.83 14.21 11.94
N SER A 83 -11.90 14.46 11.22
CA SER A 83 -13.14 15.09 11.77
C SER A 83 -14.14 14.10 12.33
N SER A 84 -14.05 12.82 11.96
CA SER A 84 -15.01 11.78 12.34
C SER A 84 -14.87 11.35 13.79
N LYS A 85 -15.90 11.59 14.62
CA LYS A 85 -15.95 11.12 16.01
C LYS A 85 -15.83 9.60 16.11
N PHE A 86 -16.38 8.87 15.13
CA PHE A 86 -16.30 7.41 15.08
C PHE A 86 -14.86 6.96 14.89
N PHE A 87 -14.18 7.41 13.86
CA PHE A 87 -12.80 7.00 13.60
C PHE A 87 -11.84 7.53 14.67
N GLN A 88 -12.08 8.70 15.23
CA GLN A 88 -11.30 9.23 16.34
C GLN A 88 -11.54 8.49 17.67
N SER A 89 -12.50 7.57 17.76
CA SER A 89 -12.64 6.67 18.92
C SER A 89 -11.59 5.55 18.96
N PHE A 90 -10.92 5.25 17.84
CA PHE A 90 -9.86 4.24 17.78
C PHE A 90 -8.52 4.81 18.27
N PRO A 91 -7.89 4.22 19.31
CA PRO A 91 -6.62 4.75 19.84
C PRO A 91 -5.48 4.83 18.81
N SER A 92 -5.43 3.88 17.87
CA SER A 92 -4.44 3.88 16.79
C SER A 92 -4.61 5.03 15.81
N VAL A 93 -5.85 5.45 15.54
CA VAL A 93 -6.17 6.60 14.69
C VAL A 93 -5.82 7.90 15.42
N GLN A 94 -6.28 8.05 16.69
CA GLN A 94 -5.95 9.22 17.51
C GLN A 94 -4.44 9.45 17.60
N LYS A 95 -3.69 8.38 17.85
CA LYS A 95 -2.23 8.46 17.96
C LYS A 95 -1.63 9.04 16.67
N ARG A 96 -2.02 8.53 15.50
CA ARG A 96 -1.47 8.99 14.23
C ARG A 96 -1.95 10.38 13.84
N THR A 97 -3.19 10.74 14.17
CA THR A 97 -3.67 12.10 13.97
C THR A 97 -2.82 13.12 14.75
N LYS A 98 -2.33 12.75 15.94
CA LYS A 98 -1.49 13.63 16.79
C LYS A 98 -0.01 13.63 16.35
N GLU A 99 0.51 12.48 15.90
CA GLU A 99 1.91 12.28 15.54
C GLU A 99 2.21 12.58 14.06
N GLY A 100 1.19 12.57 13.20
CA GLY A 100 1.35 12.85 11.78
C GLY A 100 1.64 14.32 11.52
N TRP A 101 2.63 14.63 10.68
CA TRP A 101 2.99 16.00 10.29
C TRP A 101 1.80 16.78 9.69
N HIS A 102 0.93 16.08 8.96
CA HIS A 102 -0.30 16.63 8.35
C HIS A 102 -1.57 15.97 8.89
N GLY A 103 -1.54 15.43 10.12
CA GLY A 103 -2.65 14.70 10.70
C GLY A 103 -2.65 13.20 10.35
N PHE A 104 -3.84 12.63 10.23
CA PHE A 104 -4.01 11.20 9.92
C PHE A 104 -3.53 10.86 8.50
N TYR A 105 -2.92 9.69 8.35
CA TYR A 105 -2.61 9.05 7.07
C TYR A 105 -2.93 7.54 7.14
N PRO A 106 -3.44 6.92 6.04
CA PRO A 106 -3.77 5.51 6.01
C PRO A 106 -2.53 4.62 6.20
N HIS A 107 -2.71 3.50 6.93
CA HIS A 107 -1.62 2.55 7.17
C HIS A 107 -2.15 1.13 7.28
N ALA A 108 -1.81 0.26 6.34
CA ALA A 108 -2.38 -1.07 6.17
C ALA A 108 -2.34 -1.97 7.43
N SER A 109 -1.27 -1.91 8.24
CA SER A 109 -1.11 -2.77 9.42
C SER A 109 -1.56 -2.13 10.73
N LYS A 110 -1.69 -0.80 10.80
CA LYS A 110 -2.02 -0.07 12.03
C LYS A 110 -3.48 0.38 12.10
N ASP A 111 -4.14 0.41 10.95
CA ASP A 111 -5.54 0.83 10.87
C ASP A 111 -6.49 -0.28 11.34
N PRO A 112 -7.61 0.09 11.99
CA PRO A 112 -8.70 -0.84 12.23
C PRO A 112 -9.29 -1.34 10.90
N ALA A 113 -9.95 -2.50 10.93
CA ALA A 113 -10.48 -3.15 9.72
C ALA A 113 -11.47 -2.27 8.97
N GLU A 114 -12.31 -1.55 9.70
CA GLU A 114 -13.32 -0.63 9.18
C GLU A 114 -12.69 0.47 8.33
N LEU A 115 -11.63 1.08 8.85
CA LEU A 115 -10.93 2.18 8.15
C LEU A 115 -10.19 1.66 6.92
N ARG A 116 -9.56 0.48 7.02
CA ARG A 116 -8.93 -0.17 5.85
C ARG A 116 -9.95 -0.47 4.75
N TYR A 117 -11.14 -0.92 5.15
CA TYR A 117 -12.23 -1.18 4.21
C TYR A 117 -12.68 0.09 3.48
N GLU A 118 -12.93 1.19 4.23
CA GLU A 118 -13.33 2.45 3.62
C GLU A 118 -12.23 3.03 2.71
N PHE A 119 -10.97 2.93 3.10
CA PHE A 119 -9.85 3.36 2.25
C PHE A 119 -9.75 2.53 0.96
N LEU A 120 -9.86 1.20 1.06
CA LEU A 120 -9.82 0.32 -0.12
C LEU A 120 -11.01 0.59 -1.05
N LYS A 121 -12.18 0.86 -0.50
CA LYS A 121 -13.37 1.22 -1.26
C LYS A 121 -13.16 2.55 -1.99
N LEU A 122 -12.65 3.57 -1.31
CA LEU A 122 -12.28 4.85 -1.92
C LEU A 122 -11.33 4.64 -3.09
N MET A 123 -10.23 3.92 -2.87
CA MET A 123 -9.26 3.62 -3.92
C MET A 123 -9.89 2.94 -5.13
N ALA A 124 -10.74 1.94 -4.90
CA ALA A 124 -11.36 1.17 -5.98
C ALA A 124 -12.43 1.95 -6.77
N GLN A 125 -13.07 2.94 -6.15
CA GLN A 125 -14.19 3.68 -6.75
C GLN A 125 -13.78 5.02 -7.36
N GLU A 126 -12.79 5.70 -6.77
CA GLU A 126 -12.49 7.09 -7.09
C GLU A 126 -11.13 7.28 -7.80
N ILE A 127 -10.23 6.30 -7.75
CA ILE A 127 -8.90 6.42 -8.34
C ILE A 127 -8.71 5.37 -9.42
N ASP A 128 -8.37 5.80 -10.65
CA ASP A 128 -7.99 4.86 -11.71
C ASP A 128 -6.53 4.47 -11.54
N PHE A 129 -6.32 3.23 -11.14
CA PHE A 129 -4.98 2.66 -10.98
C PHE A 129 -4.96 1.19 -11.40
N SER A 130 -3.76 0.69 -11.60
CA SER A 130 -3.49 -0.75 -11.68
C SER A 130 -2.43 -1.13 -10.67
N ALA A 131 -2.50 -2.33 -10.13
CA ALA A 131 -1.55 -2.83 -9.17
C ALA A 131 -1.06 -4.23 -9.54
N ARG A 132 0.23 -4.47 -9.30
CA ARG A 132 0.86 -5.79 -9.41
C ARG A 132 1.57 -6.10 -8.09
N VAL A 133 1.43 -7.33 -7.62
CA VAL A 133 2.14 -7.81 -6.42
C VAL A 133 2.89 -9.07 -6.77
N VAL A 134 4.16 -9.12 -6.39
CA VAL A 134 4.97 -10.34 -6.44
C VAL A 134 5.17 -10.83 -5.01
N VAL A 135 4.85 -12.10 -4.77
CA VAL A 135 4.97 -12.75 -3.46
C VAL A 135 6.11 -13.76 -3.50
N GLY A 136 7.20 -13.44 -2.82
CA GLY A 136 8.33 -14.34 -2.62
C GLY A 136 8.14 -15.19 -1.38
N ARG A 137 7.79 -16.48 -1.55
CA ARG A 137 7.79 -17.41 -0.43
C ARG A 137 9.22 -17.71 0.01
N LYS A 138 9.50 -17.60 1.30
CA LYS A 138 10.82 -17.86 1.85
C LYS A 138 11.05 -19.36 1.98
N ILE A 139 11.91 -19.92 1.13
CA ILE A 139 12.31 -21.34 1.15
C ILE A 139 13.84 -21.37 1.29
N PRO A 140 14.40 -21.81 2.44
CA PRO A 140 15.84 -21.76 2.71
C PRO A 140 16.69 -22.44 1.63
N ALA A 141 16.27 -23.60 1.13
CA ALA A 141 17.02 -24.31 0.08
C ALA A 141 17.12 -23.50 -1.22
N ILE A 142 16.03 -22.85 -1.64
CA ILE A 142 16.03 -21.98 -2.83
C ILE A 142 16.87 -20.72 -2.58
N TYR A 143 16.76 -20.14 -1.38
CA TYR A 143 17.53 -18.96 -0.98
C TYR A 143 19.04 -19.24 -1.04
N GLN A 144 19.48 -20.39 -0.55
CA GLN A 144 20.86 -20.82 -0.64
C GLN A 144 21.28 -21.07 -2.09
N GLN A 145 20.46 -21.80 -2.84
CA GLN A 145 20.83 -22.31 -4.17
C GLN A 145 20.80 -21.20 -5.26
N ARG A 146 19.80 -20.31 -5.20
CA ARG A 146 19.57 -19.28 -6.23
C ARG A 146 20.05 -17.90 -5.84
N HIS A 147 20.06 -17.58 -4.57
CA HIS A 147 20.34 -16.24 -4.09
C HIS A 147 21.63 -16.17 -3.24
N ASN A 148 22.43 -17.25 -3.20
CA ASN A 148 23.69 -17.31 -2.46
C ASN A 148 23.56 -16.84 -1.01
N GLU A 149 22.39 -17.03 -0.39
CA GLU A 149 22.01 -16.50 0.93
C GLU A 149 22.19 -14.97 1.05
N GLN A 150 22.05 -14.23 -0.07
CA GLN A 150 22.14 -12.78 -0.11
C GLN A 150 20.74 -12.15 -0.23
N PRO A 151 20.31 -11.34 0.76
CA PRO A 151 18.99 -10.68 0.69
C PRO A 151 18.82 -9.82 -0.55
N ARG A 152 19.88 -9.16 -1.00
CA ARG A 152 19.87 -8.33 -2.22
C ARG A 152 19.55 -9.13 -3.48
N GLU A 153 20.02 -10.37 -3.59
CA GLU A 153 19.77 -11.23 -4.75
C GLU A 153 18.33 -11.74 -4.74
N PHE A 154 17.81 -12.09 -3.56
CA PHE A 154 16.41 -12.43 -3.39
C PHE A 154 15.49 -11.25 -3.76
N TYR A 155 15.82 -10.04 -3.30
CA TYR A 155 15.10 -8.81 -3.63
C TYR A 155 15.14 -8.55 -5.15
N ALA A 156 16.33 -8.61 -5.76
CA ALA A 156 16.50 -8.38 -7.19
C ALA A 156 15.72 -9.38 -8.05
N ASP A 157 15.64 -10.64 -7.63
CA ASP A 157 14.84 -11.66 -8.31
C ASP A 157 13.35 -11.29 -8.29
N LEU A 158 12.80 -10.92 -7.13
CA LEU A 158 11.42 -10.46 -7.03
C LEU A 158 11.14 -9.19 -7.85
N MET A 159 12.05 -8.22 -7.81
CA MET A 159 11.95 -7.02 -8.64
C MET A 159 11.96 -7.34 -10.14
N SER A 160 12.78 -8.30 -10.56
CA SER A 160 12.80 -8.75 -11.96
C SER A 160 11.46 -9.32 -12.41
N HIS A 161 10.76 -10.02 -11.52
CA HIS A 161 9.41 -10.53 -11.76
C HIS A 161 8.35 -9.42 -11.78
N LEU A 162 8.50 -8.42 -10.90
CA LEU A 162 7.58 -7.30 -10.81
C LEU A 162 7.62 -6.42 -12.06
N LEU A 163 8.82 -6.19 -12.61
CA LEU A 163 9.07 -5.27 -13.72
C LEU A 163 8.99 -5.94 -15.11
N LYS A 164 8.61 -7.23 -15.21
CA LYS A 164 8.42 -7.88 -16.50
C LYS A 164 7.41 -7.13 -17.38
N PRO A 165 7.66 -7.03 -18.70
CA PRO A 165 6.74 -6.40 -19.64
C PRO A 165 5.34 -7.04 -19.58
N GLY A 166 4.32 -6.25 -19.86
CA GLY A 166 2.92 -6.70 -19.89
C GLY A 166 2.05 -6.12 -18.77
N PHE A 167 2.51 -5.03 -18.18
CA PHE A 167 1.72 -4.26 -17.21
C PHE A 167 1.69 -2.77 -17.58
#